data_1f3a14b3595db53e09bdff15f3de6b4c
#
_entry.id   1f3a14b3595db53e09bdff15f3de6b4c
#
_cell.length_a   1.000
_cell.length_b   1.000
_cell.length_c   1.000
_cell.angle_alpha   90.00
_cell.angle_beta   90.00
_cell.angle_gamma   90.00
#
_symmetry.space_group_name_H-M   'P 1'
#
loop_
_entity.id
_entity.type
_entity.pdbx_description
1 polymer ?
#
loop_
_entity_poly.entity_id
_entity_poly.type
_entity_poly.pdbx_seq_one_letter_code
_entity_poly.pdbx_strand_id
1 'polypeptide(L)'
;MPVSGITSAVVDTSASVSGAYVGTSGWSYPSWRPDFYPVGTKPEDFLRHYAERFATVELNTTGYRLPREELFERWAEHTPPGFEFAPKLNAHRRSDFGTFSQRVALLGERLGPIRAVVAAARDEGLLTLLLGSFDPSVQLALDLRHESWDRIEADLPPNAVRVGSLEGEAPFRYLRLREPPYSDGELAAWADRIRSLLNERLRVYCYFMHEDEPTAPRYAERLLELLAR
;
A
#
# COMPACT_ATOMS: atom_id res chain seq x y z
N MET A 1 -1.31 -16.61 51.09
CA MET A 1 -2.07 -15.67 50.27
C MET A 1 -1.37 -15.61 48.90
N PRO A 2 -1.88 -16.26 47.85
CA PRO A 2 -1.28 -16.16 46.54
C PRO A 2 -1.68 -14.84 45.86
N VAL A 3 -0.72 -14.09 45.38
CA VAL A 3 -0.91 -12.89 44.55
C VAL A 3 -1.37 -13.33 43.15
N SER A 4 -2.57 -12.90 42.84
CA SER A 4 -3.22 -13.15 41.56
C SER A 4 -2.44 -12.45 40.43
N GLY A 5 -1.85 -13.24 39.54
CA GLY A 5 -1.23 -12.74 38.32
C GLY A 5 -2.32 -12.20 37.37
N ILE A 6 -2.24 -10.93 37.05
CA ILE A 6 -3.03 -10.31 35.96
C ILE A 6 -2.38 -10.76 34.66
N THR A 7 -2.94 -11.78 34.05
CA THR A 7 -2.62 -12.16 32.66
C THR A 7 -3.19 -11.06 31.76
N SER A 8 -2.32 -10.19 31.27
CA SER A 8 -2.65 -9.26 30.20
C SER A 8 -3.02 -10.11 28.97
N ALA A 9 -4.30 -10.17 28.66
CA ALA A 9 -4.77 -10.71 27.41
C ALA A 9 -4.21 -9.79 26.31
N VAL A 10 -3.24 -10.30 25.55
CA VAL A 10 -2.84 -9.73 24.26
C VAL A 10 -4.09 -9.84 23.40
N VAL A 11 -4.76 -8.74 23.20
CA VAL A 11 -5.84 -8.65 22.20
C VAL A 11 -5.13 -8.80 20.86
N ASP A 12 -5.35 -9.94 20.23
CA ASP A 12 -4.94 -10.20 18.84
C ASP A 12 -5.75 -9.26 17.93
N THR A 13 -5.20 -8.08 17.68
CA THR A 13 -5.86 -7.00 16.92
C THR A 13 -5.52 -7.11 15.44
N SER A 14 -4.92 -8.19 15.00
CA SER A 14 -4.76 -8.49 13.57
C SER A 14 -5.99 -9.23 13.03
N ALA A 15 -7.16 -8.61 13.07
CA ALA A 15 -8.27 -9.00 12.23
C ALA A 15 -7.92 -8.62 10.77
N SER A 16 -6.97 -9.31 10.17
CA SER A 16 -6.71 -9.20 8.75
C SER A 16 -7.93 -9.74 8.02
N VAL A 17 -8.75 -8.85 7.49
CA VAL A 17 -9.81 -9.23 6.56
C VAL A 17 -9.10 -9.83 5.33
N SER A 18 -9.29 -11.12 5.11
CA SER A 18 -8.58 -11.85 4.05
C SER A 18 -8.70 -11.13 2.71
N GLY A 19 -7.58 -10.76 2.12
CA GLY A 19 -7.51 -10.06 0.84
C GLY A 19 -7.56 -8.52 0.93
N ALA A 20 -7.85 -7.93 2.10
CA ALA A 20 -7.84 -6.48 2.27
C ALA A 20 -6.50 -6.00 2.86
N TYR A 21 -5.78 -5.21 2.09
CA TYR A 21 -4.52 -4.56 2.45
C TYR A 21 -4.77 -3.06 2.59
N VAL A 22 -5.08 -2.62 3.80
CA VAL A 22 -5.35 -1.20 4.11
C VAL A 22 -4.18 -0.62 4.86
N GLY A 23 -3.72 0.56 4.45
CA GLY A 23 -2.58 1.23 5.07
C GLY A 23 -2.47 2.69 4.65
N THR A 24 -1.28 3.25 4.75
CA THR A 24 -1.01 4.66 4.48
C THR A 24 0.10 4.86 3.45
N SER A 25 0.16 6.06 2.89
CA SER A 25 1.26 6.52 2.03
C SER A 25 2.49 6.88 2.85
N GLY A 26 3.25 5.86 3.28
CA GLY A 26 4.41 5.99 4.16
C GLY A 26 4.06 5.80 5.63
N TRP A 27 5.10 5.65 6.46
CA TRP A 27 4.98 5.39 7.90
C TRP A 27 5.92 6.25 8.74
N SER A 28 6.98 6.80 8.16
CA SER A 28 8.07 7.43 8.91
C SER A 28 7.81 8.92 9.18
N TYR A 29 6.76 9.19 9.94
CA TYR A 29 6.33 10.55 10.29
C TYR A 29 6.44 10.79 11.81
N PRO A 30 7.48 11.52 12.28
CA PRO A 30 7.62 11.86 13.70
C PRO A 30 6.44 12.64 14.27
N SER A 31 5.71 13.39 13.43
CA SER A 31 4.49 14.12 13.79
C SER A 31 3.32 13.23 14.19
N TRP A 32 3.38 11.93 13.90
CA TRP A 32 2.35 10.98 14.33
C TRP A 32 2.47 10.58 15.81
N ARG A 33 3.44 11.12 16.55
CA ARG A 33 3.51 11.03 18.02
C ARG A 33 2.71 12.17 18.65
N PRO A 34 2.01 11.96 19.78
CA PRO A 34 1.91 10.70 20.56
C PRO A 34 0.78 9.77 20.11
N ASP A 35 -0.02 10.16 19.14
CA ASP A 35 -1.32 9.56 18.87
C ASP A 35 -1.23 8.17 18.21
N PHE A 36 -0.34 8.03 17.23
CA PHE A 36 -0.13 6.75 16.55
C PHE A 36 1.14 6.04 17.07
N TYR A 37 2.25 6.74 17.15
CA TYR A 37 3.46 6.22 17.79
C TYR A 37 3.53 6.67 19.24
N PRO A 38 3.80 5.76 20.22
CA PRO A 38 4.02 6.14 21.60
C PRO A 38 5.09 7.22 21.77
N VAL A 39 4.97 8.02 22.84
CA VAL A 39 6.02 8.97 23.22
C VAL A 39 7.34 8.24 23.40
N GLY A 40 8.41 8.79 22.81
CA GLY A 40 9.74 8.20 22.91
C GLY A 40 10.06 7.12 21.88
N THR A 41 9.10 6.69 21.05
CA THR A 41 9.38 5.77 19.93
C THR A 41 10.42 6.40 19.02
N LYS A 42 11.51 5.68 18.76
CA LYS A 42 12.57 6.11 17.88
C LYS A 42 12.21 5.87 16.41
N PRO A 43 12.75 6.68 15.46
CA PRO A 43 12.47 6.51 14.03
C PRO A 43 12.77 5.10 13.48
N GLU A 44 13.79 4.43 13.99
CA GLU A 44 14.14 3.06 13.63
C GLU A 44 13.07 2.03 14.03
N ASP A 45 12.24 2.34 15.03
CA ASP A 45 11.18 1.46 15.53
C ASP A 45 9.81 1.74 14.87
N PHE A 46 9.68 2.83 14.10
CA PHE A 46 8.38 3.22 13.49
C PHE A 46 7.82 2.13 12.60
N LEU A 47 8.64 1.49 11.77
CA LEU A 47 8.16 0.45 10.85
C LEU A 47 7.59 -0.75 11.63
N ARG A 48 8.25 -1.18 12.69
CA ARG A 48 7.78 -2.28 13.54
C ARG A 48 6.43 -1.95 14.16
N HIS A 49 6.29 -0.77 14.79
CA HIS A 49 5.01 -0.32 15.35
C HIS A 49 3.90 -0.22 14.31
N TYR A 50 4.25 0.27 13.11
CA TYR A 50 3.31 0.37 12.01
C TYR A 50 2.82 -1.01 11.56
N ALA A 51 3.73 -1.96 11.43
CA ALA A 51 3.43 -3.33 10.98
C ALA A 51 2.66 -4.18 12.02
N GLU A 52 2.58 -3.75 13.29
CA GLU A 52 1.70 -4.33 14.29
C GLU A 52 0.21 -4.00 14.05
N ARG A 53 -0.09 -2.96 13.27
CA ARG A 53 -1.46 -2.46 13.04
C ARG A 53 -1.92 -2.63 11.60
N PHE A 54 -1.01 -2.59 10.64
CA PHE A 54 -1.31 -2.66 9.22
C PHE A 54 -0.50 -3.75 8.53
N ALA A 55 -1.10 -4.39 7.54
CA ALA A 55 -0.45 -5.43 6.74
C ALA A 55 0.24 -4.89 5.48
N THR A 56 0.19 -3.57 5.23
CA THR A 56 0.78 -2.97 4.03
C THR A 56 1.11 -1.49 4.21
N VAL A 57 2.05 -1.00 3.37
CA VAL A 57 2.38 0.43 3.27
C VAL A 57 2.83 0.81 1.87
N GLU A 58 2.48 2.01 1.41
CA GLU A 58 2.97 2.55 0.14
C GLU A 58 4.33 3.26 0.34
N LEU A 59 5.37 2.83 -0.40
CA LEU A 59 6.71 3.39 -0.34
C LEU A 59 6.86 4.58 -1.29
N ASN A 60 6.53 5.78 -0.84
CA ASN A 60 6.63 6.98 -1.69
C ASN A 60 8.08 7.39 -1.98
N THR A 61 9.00 7.17 -1.05
CA THR A 61 10.41 7.57 -1.15
C THR A 61 11.13 6.93 -2.34
N THR A 62 10.78 5.70 -2.70
CA THR A 62 11.38 4.97 -3.83
C THR A 62 11.17 5.65 -5.18
N GLY A 63 10.11 6.45 -5.32
CA GLY A 63 9.83 7.23 -6.53
C GLY A 63 10.67 8.50 -6.66
N TYR A 64 11.31 8.97 -5.61
CA TYR A 64 12.19 10.17 -5.63
C TYR A 64 13.66 9.78 -5.69
N ARG A 65 14.05 8.88 -4.82
CA ARG A 65 15.40 8.35 -4.72
C ARG A 65 15.31 6.87 -4.37
N LEU A 66 15.89 6.03 -5.21
CA LEU A 66 15.94 4.59 -4.96
C LEU A 66 16.89 4.33 -3.77
N PRO A 67 16.41 3.74 -2.67
CA PRO A 67 17.24 3.40 -1.53
C PRO A 67 18.33 2.37 -1.87
N ARG A 68 19.32 2.22 -0.98
CA ARG A 68 20.32 1.17 -1.09
C ARG A 68 19.70 -0.19 -0.79
N GLU A 69 20.35 -1.26 -1.22
CA GLU A 69 19.89 -2.66 -1.07
C GLU A 69 19.63 -3.03 0.38
N GLU A 70 20.56 -2.71 1.25
CA GLU A 70 20.49 -3.03 2.67
C GLU A 70 19.23 -2.46 3.36
N LEU A 71 18.64 -1.40 2.77
CA LEU A 71 17.42 -0.83 3.34
C LEU A 71 16.19 -1.67 2.98
N PHE A 72 16.12 -2.22 1.75
CA PHE A 72 15.04 -3.14 1.36
C PHE A 72 15.09 -4.44 2.16
N GLU A 73 16.28 -5.02 2.34
CA GLU A 73 16.50 -6.19 3.17
C GLU A 73 16.06 -5.93 4.62
N ARG A 74 16.48 -4.80 5.20
CA ARG A 74 16.07 -4.39 6.54
C ARG A 74 14.55 -4.21 6.67
N TRP A 75 13.90 -3.63 5.68
CA TRP A 75 12.44 -3.52 5.71
C TRP A 75 11.77 -4.90 5.71
N ALA A 76 12.26 -5.82 4.89
CA ALA A 76 11.76 -7.18 4.87
C ALA A 76 11.96 -7.92 6.20
N GLU A 77 13.11 -7.74 6.85
CA GLU A 77 13.44 -8.34 8.15
C GLU A 77 12.59 -7.77 9.32
N HIS A 78 12.24 -6.47 9.25
CA HIS A 78 11.54 -5.77 10.34
C HIS A 78 10.02 -5.81 10.22
N THR A 79 9.48 -6.58 9.28
CA THR A 79 8.04 -6.74 9.09
C THR A 79 7.62 -8.21 9.19
N PRO A 80 6.42 -8.50 9.72
CA PRO A 80 5.94 -9.87 9.89
C PRO A 80 5.66 -10.54 8.53
N PRO A 81 5.58 -11.88 8.49
CA PRO A 81 5.07 -12.60 7.33
C PRO A 81 3.69 -12.08 6.91
N GLY A 82 3.47 -11.95 5.59
CA GLY A 82 2.22 -11.41 5.05
C GLY A 82 2.13 -9.89 4.99
N PHE A 83 3.12 -9.16 5.52
CA PHE A 83 3.22 -7.71 5.30
C PHE A 83 3.72 -7.42 3.88
N GLU A 84 3.10 -6.44 3.20
CA GLU A 84 3.46 -6.11 1.83
C GLU A 84 3.76 -4.62 1.65
N PHE A 85 4.85 -4.34 0.96
CA PHE A 85 5.24 -3.01 0.55
C PHE A 85 4.77 -2.73 -0.86
N ALA A 86 4.19 -1.55 -1.09
CA ALA A 86 3.83 -1.06 -2.42
C ALA A 86 4.81 0.04 -2.88
N PRO A 87 5.92 -0.30 -3.56
CA PRO A 87 6.91 0.67 -3.98
C PRO A 87 6.38 1.59 -5.08
N LYS A 88 6.71 2.89 -4.98
CA LYS A 88 6.42 3.87 -6.02
C LYS A 88 7.54 3.92 -7.04
N LEU A 89 7.19 3.85 -8.32
CA LEU A 89 8.06 4.10 -9.47
C LEU A 89 7.60 5.37 -10.21
N ASN A 90 8.53 6.23 -10.58
CA ASN A 90 8.25 7.35 -11.49
C ASN A 90 8.57 6.93 -12.93
N ALA A 91 7.56 6.75 -13.76
CA ALA A 91 7.71 6.22 -15.12
C ALA A 91 8.43 7.17 -16.11
N HIS A 92 8.65 8.43 -15.76
CA HIS A 92 9.47 9.32 -16.57
C HIS A 92 10.98 8.97 -16.56
N ARG A 93 11.43 8.19 -15.59
CA ARG A 93 12.81 7.71 -15.46
C ARG A 93 12.99 6.34 -16.09
N ARG A 94 12.79 6.24 -17.40
CA ARG A 94 12.81 4.97 -18.15
C ARG A 94 14.11 4.18 -17.97
N SER A 95 15.26 4.87 -17.87
CA SER A 95 16.58 4.26 -17.64
C SER A 95 16.70 3.49 -16.33
N ASP A 96 15.86 3.81 -15.35
CA ASP A 96 15.99 3.31 -13.99
C ASP A 96 15.15 2.04 -13.74
N PHE A 97 14.30 1.63 -14.70
CA PHE A 97 13.35 0.52 -14.51
C PHE A 97 14.05 -0.79 -14.14
N GLY A 98 15.13 -1.14 -14.83
CA GLY A 98 15.90 -2.36 -14.53
C GLY A 98 16.50 -2.35 -13.13
N THR A 99 17.16 -1.24 -12.75
CA THR A 99 17.74 -1.08 -11.41
C THR A 99 16.65 -1.07 -10.34
N PHE A 100 15.51 -0.43 -10.62
CA PHE A 100 14.37 -0.42 -9.71
C PHE A 100 13.81 -1.82 -9.50
N SER A 101 13.59 -2.57 -10.60
CA SER A 101 13.09 -3.96 -10.55
C SER A 101 13.99 -4.86 -9.70
N GLN A 102 15.30 -4.82 -9.93
CA GLN A 102 16.28 -5.57 -9.15
C GLN A 102 16.22 -5.20 -7.65
N ARG A 103 16.09 -3.91 -7.36
CA ARG A 103 16.10 -3.41 -5.99
C ARG A 103 14.84 -3.80 -5.21
N VAL A 104 13.64 -3.66 -5.81
CA VAL A 104 12.41 -4.03 -5.13
C VAL A 104 12.23 -5.55 -4.98
N ALA A 105 12.88 -6.34 -5.83
CA ALA A 105 12.91 -7.80 -5.70
C ALA A 105 13.54 -8.29 -4.38
N LEU A 106 14.39 -7.47 -3.73
CA LEU A 106 14.95 -7.76 -2.41
C LEU A 106 13.90 -7.80 -1.28
N LEU A 107 12.70 -7.28 -1.52
CA LEU A 107 11.57 -7.43 -0.59
C LEU A 107 11.04 -8.88 -0.56
N GLY A 108 11.36 -9.70 -1.56
CA GLY A 108 10.91 -11.10 -1.62
C GLY A 108 9.39 -11.21 -1.55
N GLU A 109 8.88 -12.07 -0.67
CA GLU A 109 7.44 -12.28 -0.45
C GLU A 109 6.70 -11.04 0.09
N ARG A 110 7.45 -10.01 0.50
CA ARG A 110 6.88 -8.73 0.96
C ARG A 110 6.75 -7.69 -0.15
N LEU A 111 7.02 -8.07 -1.39
CA LEU A 111 6.76 -7.21 -2.53
C LEU A 111 5.27 -7.26 -2.90
N GLY A 112 4.55 -6.19 -2.59
CA GLY A 112 3.21 -5.92 -3.07
C GLY A 112 3.22 -5.21 -4.43
N PRO A 113 2.07 -4.66 -4.87
CA PRO A 113 1.98 -4.00 -6.16
C PRO A 113 2.91 -2.80 -6.29
N ILE A 114 3.63 -2.71 -7.38
CA ILE A 114 4.44 -1.52 -7.71
C ILE A 114 3.51 -0.44 -8.26
N ARG A 115 3.46 0.72 -7.60
CA ARG A 115 2.74 1.87 -8.12
C ARG A 115 3.58 2.67 -9.10
N ALA A 116 3.30 2.53 -10.39
CA ALA A 116 3.97 3.27 -11.46
C ALA A 116 3.21 4.56 -11.80
N VAL A 117 3.85 5.72 -11.57
CA VAL A 117 3.26 7.04 -11.81
C VAL A 117 3.60 7.52 -13.21
N VAL A 118 2.57 7.70 -14.05
CA VAL A 118 2.67 8.21 -15.42
C VAL A 118 1.90 9.54 -15.50
N ALA A 119 2.62 10.65 -15.54
CA ALA A 119 2.02 11.98 -15.64
C ALA A 119 1.79 12.42 -17.10
N ALA A 120 2.52 11.84 -18.04
CA ALA A 120 2.45 12.17 -19.47
C ALA A 120 1.17 11.62 -20.13
N ALA A 121 0.84 12.17 -21.28
CA ALA A 121 -0.19 11.64 -22.16
C ALA A 121 0.13 10.19 -22.60
N ARG A 122 -0.90 9.49 -23.11
CA ARG A 122 -0.82 8.09 -23.53
C ARG A 122 0.32 7.89 -24.53
N ASP A 123 1.20 6.98 -24.20
CA ASP A 123 2.38 6.57 -24.95
C ASP A 123 2.47 5.03 -24.87
N GLU A 124 2.09 4.35 -25.93
CA GLU A 124 2.09 2.88 -26.01
C GLU A 124 3.50 2.30 -25.88
N GLY A 125 4.52 3.03 -26.35
CA GLY A 125 5.91 2.62 -26.19
C GLY A 125 6.36 2.66 -24.73
N LEU A 126 5.93 3.67 -23.97
CA LEU A 126 6.15 3.73 -22.53
C LEU A 126 5.42 2.61 -21.81
N LEU A 127 4.16 2.37 -22.16
CA LEU A 127 3.35 1.32 -21.54
C LEU A 127 3.99 -0.06 -21.77
N THR A 128 4.34 -0.38 -23.01
CA THR A 128 5.01 -1.62 -23.38
C THR A 128 6.34 -1.79 -22.65
N LEU A 129 7.16 -0.73 -22.58
CA LEU A 129 8.43 -0.76 -21.86
C LEU A 129 8.20 -0.99 -20.35
N LEU A 130 7.24 -0.29 -19.75
CA LEU A 130 6.92 -0.41 -18.34
C LEU A 130 6.46 -1.83 -17.97
N LEU A 131 5.49 -2.36 -18.73
CA LEU A 131 4.98 -3.71 -18.52
C LEU A 131 6.04 -4.79 -18.74
N GLY A 132 6.91 -4.62 -19.76
CA GLY A 132 7.99 -5.56 -20.07
C GLY A 132 9.23 -5.46 -19.17
N SER A 133 9.30 -4.45 -18.29
CA SER A 133 10.45 -4.26 -17.39
C SER A 133 10.36 -5.07 -16.08
N PHE A 134 9.24 -5.73 -15.84
CA PHE A 134 8.98 -6.51 -14.63
C PHE A 134 8.59 -7.95 -15.00
N ASP A 135 8.90 -8.88 -14.09
CA ASP A 135 8.42 -10.25 -14.22
C ASP A 135 6.88 -10.27 -14.26
N PRO A 136 6.24 -11.11 -15.08
CA PRO A 136 4.78 -11.19 -15.19
C PRO A 136 4.07 -11.51 -13.86
N SER A 137 4.75 -12.06 -12.87
CA SER A 137 4.21 -12.30 -11.52
C SER A 137 4.12 -11.03 -10.67
N VAL A 138 4.85 -9.96 -11.05
CA VAL A 138 4.84 -8.68 -10.33
C VAL A 138 3.57 -7.91 -10.66
N GLN A 139 2.85 -7.51 -9.63
CA GLN A 139 1.64 -6.70 -9.75
C GLN A 139 1.98 -5.22 -9.99
N LEU A 140 1.35 -4.60 -10.99
CA LEU A 140 1.56 -3.21 -11.36
C LEU A 140 0.29 -2.39 -11.17
N ALA A 141 0.36 -1.33 -10.39
CA ALA A 141 -0.70 -0.34 -10.22
C ALA A 141 -0.32 0.94 -10.96
N LEU A 142 -0.98 1.20 -12.10
CA LEU A 142 -0.67 2.31 -12.98
C LEU A 142 -1.42 3.57 -12.54
N ASP A 143 -0.71 4.54 -11.96
CA ASP A 143 -1.21 5.87 -11.58
C ASP A 143 -1.13 6.80 -12.80
N LEU A 144 -2.12 6.68 -13.69
CA LEU A 144 -2.21 7.35 -14.98
C LEU A 144 -2.95 8.68 -14.81
N ARG A 145 -2.24 9.81 -14.93
CA ARG A 145 -2.75 11.11 -14.53
C ARG A 145 -3.32 11.97 -15.67
N HIS A 146 -3.01 11.59 -16.91
CA HIS A 146 -3.50 12.33 -18.08
C HIS A 146 -4.79 11.68 -18.60
N GLU A 147 -5.75 12.49 -19.03
CA GLU A 147 -7.08 12.06 -19.52
C GLU A 147 -7.01 11.10 -20.72
N SER A 148 -5.96 11.18 -21.53
CA SER A 148 -5.77 10.29 -22.70
C SER A 148 -5.62 8.81 -22.32
N TRP A 149 -5.48 8.49 -21.03
CA TRP A 149 -5.46 7.13 -20.51
C TRP A 149 -6.85 6.60 -20.12
N ASP A 150 -7.91 7.38 -20.35
CA ASP A 150 -9.25 6.94 -19.98
C ASP A 150 -9.63 5.64 -20.72
N ARG A 151 -10.30 4.74 -19.98
CA ARG A 151 -10.74 3.42 -20.46
C ARG A 151 -9.61 2.46 -20.87
N ILE A 152 -8.42 2.61 -20.28
CA ILE A 152 -7.28 1.72 -20.51
C ILE A 152 -7.48 0.33 -19.89
N GLU A 153 -8.43 0.18 -18.98
CA GLU A 153 -8.62 -1.03 -18.15
C GLU A 153 -8.75 -2.31 -18.99
N ALA A 154 -9.42 -2.23 -20.14
CA ALA A 154 -9.61 -3.36 -21.04
C ALA A 154 -8.33 -3.78 -21.80
N ASP A 155 -7.34 -2.89 -21.86
CA ASP A 155 -6.08 -3.12 -22.58
C ASP A 155 -4.97 -3.59 -21.64
N LEU A 156 -5.20 -3.63 -20.32
CA LEU A 156 -4.20 -3.99 -19.33
C LEU A 156 -4.08 -5.51 -19.17
N PRO A 157 -2.85 -6.04 -19.00
CA PRO A 157 -2.65 -7.45 -18.74
C PRO A 157 -3.13 -7.84 -17.32
N PRO A 158 -3.31 -9.16 -17.05
CA PRO A 158 -3.84 -9.64 -15.76
C PRO A 158 -3.02 -9.26 -14.52
N ASN A 159 -1.78 -8.82 -14.69
CA ASN A 159 -0.94 -8.36 -13.59
C ASN A 159 -0.91 -6.83 -13.43
N ALA A 160 -1.75 -6.08 -14.14
CA ALA A 160 -1.78 -4.63 -14.08
C ALA A 160 -3.20 -4.07 -13.85
N VAL A 161 -3.30 -3.00 -13.07
CA VAL A 161 -4.55 -2.27 -12.83
C VAL A 161 -4.31 -0.76 -12.95
N ARG A 162 -5.36 0.00 -13.29
CA ARG A 162 -5.35 1.46 -13.13
C ARG A 162 -5.63 1.81 -11.67
N VAL A 163 -4.81 2.68 -11.09
CA VAL A 163 -5.02 3.17 -9.71
C VAL A 163 -6.36 3.91 -9.63
N GLY A 164 -7.17 3.54 -8.64
CA GLY A 164 -8.51 4.11 -8.40
C GLY A 164 -9.64 3.45 -9.18
N SER A 165 -9.34 2.61 -10.19
CA SER A 165 -10.38 1.85 -10.89
C SER A 165 -10.87 0.67 -10.06
N LEU A 166 -12.18 0.43 -10.10
CA LEU A 166 -12.83 -0.76 -9.53
C LEU A 166 -13.01 -1.86 -10.58
N GLU A 167 -12.69 -1.56 -11.85
CA GLU A 167 -12.87 -2.42 -13.01
C GLU A 167 -11.55 -3.07 -13.45
N GLY A 168 -11.63 -4.04 -14.35
CA GLY A 168 -10.51 -4.74 -14.97
C GLY A 168 -10.42 -6.23 -14.60
N GLU A 169 -9.58 -6.97 -15.34
CA GLU A 169 -9.48 -8.43 -15.22
C GLU A 169 -8.46 -8.92 -14.17
N ALA A 170 -7.57 -8.04 -13.71
CA ALA A 170 -6.54 -8.41 -12.73
C ALA A 170 -7.17 -8.89 -11.39
N PRO A 171 -6.54 -9.86 -10.69
CA PRO A 171 -7.04 -10.41 -9.44
C PRO A 171 -6.86 -9.48 -8.23
N PHE A 172 -6.62 -8.20 -8.46
CA PHE A 172 -6.47 -7.21 -7.40
C PHE A 172 -6.98 -5.83 -7.83
N ARG A 173 -7.16 -4.93 -6.83
CA ARG A 173 -7.44 -3.50 -7.04
C ARG A 173 -6.49 -2.66 -6.20
N TYR A 174 -6.22 -1.44 -6.67
CA TYR A 174 -5.32 -0.51 -5.99
C TYR A 174 -6.00 0.85 -5.84
N LEU A 175 -6.37 1.18 -4.61
CA LEU A 175 -7.13 2.39 -4.28
C LEU A 175 -6.23 3.38 -3.53
N ARG A 176 -6.41 4.67 -3.80
CA ARG A 176 -5.76 5.75 -3.08
C ARG A 176 -6.79 6.78 -2.65
N LEU A 177 -7.03 6.85 -1.35
CA LEU A 177 -7.93 7.81 -0.74
C LEU A 177 -7.14 9.08 -0.38
N ARG A 178 -7.40 10.17 -1.12
CA ARG A 178 -6.55 11.37 -1.15
C ARG A 178 -7.29 12.66 -0.84
N GLU A 179 -8.55 12.58 -0.47
CA GLU A 179 -9.44 13.75 -0.28
C GLU A 179 -9.99 13.80 1.15
N PRO A 180 -9.11 13.89 2.17
CA PRO A 180 -9.57 14.07 3.54
C PRO A 180 -10.22 15.46 3.71
N PRO A 181 -11.07 15.65 4.75
CA PRO A 181 -11.43 14.67 5.77
C PRO A 181 -12.45 13.63 5.29
N TYR A 182 -12.39 12.42 5.88
CA TYR A 182 -13.38 11.38 5.65
C TYR A 182 -14.31 11.26 6.86
N SER A 183 -15.61 11.34 6.61
CA SER A 183 -16.64 10.98 7.58
C SER A 183 -16.79 9.46 7.75
N ASP A 184 -17.38 9.02 8.86
CA ASP A 184 -17.72 7.61 9.08
C ASP A 184 -18.62 7.04 7.97
N GLY A 185 -19.54 7.86 7.42
CA GLY A 185 -20.40 7.45 6.31
C GLY A 185 -19.65 7.21 5.01
N GLU A 186 -18.65 8.04 4.69
CA GLU A 186 -17.81 7.86 3.51
C GLU A 186 -16.89 6.64 3.65
N LEU A 187 -16.32 6.42 4.86
CA LEU A 187 -15.53 5.22 5.15
C LEU A 187 -16.39 3.95 5.09
N ALA A 188 -17.65 3.99 5.56
CA ALA A 188 -18.58 2.88 5.44
C ALA A 188 -18.91 2.58 3.97
N ALA A 189 -19.15 3.60 3.15
CA ALA A 189 -19.36 3.42 1.72
C ALA A 189 -18.14 2.81 1.01
N TRP A 190 -16.92 3.17 1.41
CA TRP A 190 -15.70 2.52 0.93
C TRP A 190 -15.58 1.08 1.41
N ALA A 191 -15.92 0.80 2.67
CA ALA A 191 -15.92 -0.56 3.20
C ALA A 191 -16.89 -1.47 2.40
N ASP A 192 -18.07 -0.97 2.04
CA ASP A 192 -19.04 -1.73 1.22
C ASP A 192 -18.50 -2.04 -0.18
N ARG A 193 -17.88 -1.06 -0.84
CA ARG A 193 -17.24 -1.27 -2.15
C ARG A 193 -16.09 -2.29 -2.07
N ILE A 194 -15.23 -2.16 -1.07
CA ILE A 194 -14.12 -3.10 -0.87
C ILE A 194 -14.65 -4.49 -0.56
N ARG A 195 -15.66 -4.61 0.28
CA ARG A 195 -16.28 -5.89 0.61
C ARG A 195 -16.88 -6.59 -0.62
N SER A 196 -17.49 -5.83 -1.53
CA SER A 196 -17.96 -6.37 -2.83
C SER A 196 -16.81 -6.99 -3.63
N LEU A 197 -15.68 -6.28 -3.75
CA LEU A 197 -14.49 -6.77 -4.46
C LEU A 197 -13.89 -8.02 -3.78
N LEU A 198 -13.85 -8.05 -2.44
CA LEU A 198 -13.37 -9.21 -1.68
C LEU A 198 -14.27 -10.44 -1.89
N ASN A 199 -15.58 -10.24 -1.99
CA ASN A 199 -16.54 -11.31 -2.30
C ASN A 199 -16.31 -11.90 -3.71
N GLU A 200 -15.78 -11.12 -4.63
CA GLU A 200 -15.31 -11.58 -5.95
C GLU A 200 -13.92 -12.24 -5.89
N ARG A 201 -13.36 -12.42 -4.67
CA ARG A 201 -12.04 -12.99 -4.42
C ARG A 201 -10.88 -12.13 -4.95
N LEU A 202 -11.11 -10.83 -5.13
CA LEU A 202 -10.04 -9.90 -5.47
C LEU A 202 -9.26 -9.49 -4.21
N ARG A 203 -7.96 -9.26 -4.37
CA ARG A 203 -7.15 -8.58 -3.35
C ARG A 203 -7.34 -7.07 -3.51
N VAL A 204 -7.49 -6.36 -2.40
CA VAL A 204 -7.68 -4.90 -2.44
C VAL A 204 -6.60 -4.20 -1.62
N TYR A 205 -5.81 -3.38 -2.29
CA TYR A 205 -4.85 -2.47 -1.66
C TYR A 205 -5.46 -1.09 -1.58
N CYS A 206 -5.53 -0.53 -0.38
CA CYS A 206 -6.14 0.77 -0.12
C CYS A 206 -5.23 1.64 0.75
N TYR A 207 -4.79 2.79 0.22
CA TYR A 207 -3.85 3.66 0.91
C TYR A 207 -4.44 5.05 1.12
N PHE A 208 -4.44 5.49 2.39
CA PHE A 208 -4.75 6.86 2.74
C PHE A 208 -3.52 7.75 2.54
N MET A 209 -3.74 8.93 1.97
CA MET A 209 -2.69 9.92 1.85
C MET A 209 -2.32 10.42 3.26
N HIS A 210 -1.00 10.52 3.54
CA HIS A 210 -0.57 11.10 4.80
C HIS A 210 -0.80 12.60 4.81
N GLU A 211 -1.02 13.12 6.02
CA GLU A 211 -1.03 14.52 6.38
C GLU A 211 -0.06 14.74 7.55
N ASP A 212 0.21 15.98 7.90
CA ASP A 212 1.10 16.31 9.03
C ASP A 212 0.54 15.77 10.36
N GLU A 213 -0.78 15.69 10.47
CA GLU A 213 -1.47 15.04 11.58
C GLU A 213 -1.65 13.53 11.32
N PRO A 214 -1.81 12.70 12.37
CA PRO A 214 -1.99 11.25 12.25
C PRO A 214 -3.40 10.85 11.82
N THR A 215 -4.00 11.57 10.88
CA THR A 215 -5.35 11.33 10.37
C THR A 215 -5.38 10.09 9.48
N ALA A 216 -4.36 9.92 8.62
CA ALA A 216 -4.28 8.78 7.70
C ALA A 216 -4.31 7.41 8.42
N PRO A 217 -3.50 7.15 9.47
CA PRO A 217 -3.61 5.90 10.21
C PRO A 217 -4.98 5.74 10.92
N ARG A 218 -5.60 6.80 11.43
CA ARG A 218 -6.94 6.72 12.04
C ARG A 218 -8.01 6.31 11.01
N TYR A 219 -7.97 6.86 9.80
CA TYR A 219 -8.88 6.44 8.73
C TYR A 219 -8.63 5.00 8.30
N ALA A 220 -7.37 4.57 8.22
CA ALA A 220 -7.02 3.20 7.87
C ALA A 220 -7.51 2.19 8.94
N GLU A 221 -7.30 2.47 10.22
CA GLU A 221 -7.82 1.70 11.34
C GLU A 221 -9.35 1.63 11.29
N ARG A 222 -10.02 2.79 11.11
CA ARG A 222 -11.47 2.85 11.03
C ARG A 222 -12.04 2.06 9.86
N LEU A 223 -11.40 2.11 8.68
CA LEU A 223 -11.81 1.32 7.53
C LEU A 223 -11.65 -0.20 7.79
N LEU A 224 -10.57 -0.63 8.44
CA LEU A 224 -10.36 -2.02 8.84
C LEU A 224 -11.44 -2.50 9.84
N GLU A 225 -11.79 -1.68 10.83
CA GLU A 225 -12.89 -1.98 11.75
C GLU A 225 -14.23 -2.17 11.04
N LEU A 226 -14.51 -1.32 10.04
CA LEU A 226 -15.73 -1.42 9.24
C LEU A 226 -15.74 -2.68 8.38
N LEU A 227 -14.59 -3.07 7.81
CA LEU A 227 -14.46 -4.28 7.00
C LEU A 227 -14.60 -5.57 7.82
N ALA A 228 -14.25 -5.55 9.09
CA ALA A 228 -14.33 -6.70 9.99
C ALA A 228 -15.76 -7.00 10.51
N ARG A 229 -16.72 -6.14 10.22
CA ARG A 229 -18.16 -6.31 10.59
C ARG A 229 -18.91 -7.09 9.54
#